data_e17e30a62b71659a5d482e6c87e067b3
#
_entry.id   e17e30a62b71659a5d482e6c87e067b3
#
_cell.length_a   1.000
_cell.length_b   1.000
_cell.length_c   1.000
_cell.angle_alpha   90.00
_cell.angle_beta   90.00
_cell.angle_gamma   90.00
#
_symmetry.space_group_name_H-M   'P 1'
#
loop_
_entity.id
_entity.type
_entity.pdbx_description
1 polymer ?
#
loop_
_entity_poly.entity_id
_entity_poly.type
_entity_poly.pdbx_seq_one_letter_code
_entity_poly.pdbx_strand_id
1 'polypeptide(L)'
;MNIIKYPIKEEWSSLVERPHLDTSALNATVSEVLNDVRQNGDEAVKKYELKFDHASLSSLAVSDEEIEQAYNSVDQELIDAITLAHSNIYKFHHSQLFHADKVETAPGVTCWQKSVAIEKVGLYIPGGTAPLFSTVLMLATPAKIAGCKEIVLCTPPDSQGNVNPAILVAARIAGVNRIFKAGGVQAIGAMAYGTESVPKVYKIFGPGNQYVMAAKQQVSLHDVAIDMPAGPSEVCVVADDTCNEVFVAADLLSQAEHGIDSQVLLITTSEAFASKVEAEVEKQLARLPRKGIAAKALDNSKIVIVANNTEAMALANAYAPEHLILPSDNYEELAQMVVNAGSVFLGKYACESAGDYASGTNHTLPTHGYALAYNGVNLDSYNRKITFQHLTAQGVSSIGKAVVTMAENEQLEAHANAMRVRM
;
A
#
# COMPACT_ATOMS: atom_id res chain seq x y z
N MET A 1 21.04 -14.81 -9.32
CA MET A 1 19.76 -14.60 -10.07
C MET A 1 19.72 -15.57 -11.26
N ASN A 2 18.51 -15.93 -11.74
CA ASN A 2 18.38 -16.80 -12.92
C ASN A 2 18.32 -15.94 -14.21
N ILE A 3 19.25 -16.17 -15.16
CA ILE A 3 19.30 -15.44 -16.45
C ILE A 3 18.52 -16.21 -17.50
N ILE A 4 17.53 -15.57 -18.11
CA ILE A 4 16.65 -16.12 -19.13
C ILE A 4 16.80 -15.28 -20.40
N LYS A 5 17.11 -15.95 -21.54
CA LYS A 5 17.39 -15.26 -22.79
C LYS A 5 16.29 -15.51 -23.80
N TYR A 6 15.74 -14.43 -24.33
CA TYR A 6 14.79 -14.42 -25.44
C TYR A 6 13.62 -15.41 -25.26
N PRO A 7 12.91 -15.35 -24.09
CA PRO A 7 11.79 -16.27 -23.84
C PRO A 7 10.67 -16.03 -24.83
N ILE A 8 10.06 -17.11 -25.32
CA ILE A 8 8.86 -16.99 -26.15
C ILE A 8 7.67 -16.55 -25.30
N LYS A 9 6.67 -15.93 -25.94
CA LYS A 9 5.55 -15.32 -25.23
C LYS A 9 4.74 -16.30 -24.38
N GLU A 10 4.69 -17.55 -24.80
CA GLU A 10 4.02 -18.66 -24.11
C GLU A 10 4.68 -19.00 -22.77
N GLU A 11 5.95 -18.66 -22.57
CA GLU A 11 6.70 -18.89 -21.33
C GLU A 11 6.53 -17.73 -20.32
N TRP A 12 5.98 -16.58 -20.75
CA TRP A 12 5.90 -15.40 -19.91
C TRP A 12 5.07 -15.61 -18.64
N SER A 13 4.01 -16.42 -18.70
CA SER A 13 3.20 -16.75 -17.53
C SER A 13 4.02 -17.33 -16.38
N SER A 14 4.98 -18.22 -16.70
CA SER A 14 5.89 -18.81 -15.71
C SER A 14 6.99 -17.83 -15.26
N LEU A 15 7.35 -16.88 -16.12
CA LEU A 15 8.35 -15.85 -15.77
C LEU A 15 7.83 -14.85 -14.77
N VAL A 16 6.55 -14.48 -14.88
CA VAL A 16 5.89 -13.50 -14.01
C VAL A 16 5.27 -14.14 -12.77
N GLU A 17 5.38 -15.45 -12.62
CA GLU A 17 4.87 -16.17 -11.45
C GLU A 17 5.63 -15.77 -10.18
N ARG A 18 4.87 -15.57 -9.10
CA ARG A 18 5.39 -15.23 -7.78
C ARG A 18 5.50 -16.48 -6.91
N PRO A 19 6.40 -16.49 -5.92
CA PRO A 19 6.45 -17.58 -4.96
C PRO A 19 5.10 -17.78 -4.27
N HIS A 20 4.58 -19.01 -4.31
CA HIS A 20 3.37 -19.38 -3.59
C HIS A 20 3.72 -19.90 -2.20
N LEU A 21 3.10 -19.29 -1.17
CA LEU A 21 3.14 -19.80 0.19
C LEU A 21 1.84 -20.58 0.46
N ASP A 22 1.94 -21.78 1.03
CA ASP A 22 0.77 -22.49 1.53
C ASP A 22 0.23 -21.76 2.78
N THR A 23 -0.92 -21.14 2.63
CA THR A 23 -1.57 -20.33 3.67
C THR A 23 -2.61 -21.08 4.48
N SER A 24 -2.84 -22.38 4.24
CA SER A 24 -3.93 -23.12 4.88
C SER A 24 -3.78 -23.23 6.40
N ALA A 25 -2.60 -23.64 6.89
CA ALA A 25 -2.31 -23.71 8.32
C ALA A 25 -2.27 -22.32 8.98
N LEU A 26 -1.78 -21.33 8.24
CA LEU A 26 -1.72 -19.94 8.66
C LEU A 26 -3.11 -19.36 8.90
N ASN A 27 -4.07 -19.63 8.02
CA ASN A 27 -5.43 -19.13 8.14
C ASN A 27 -6.14 -19.63 9.41
N ALA A 28 -5.91 -20.86 9.81
CA ALA A 28 -6.48 -21.41 11.07
C ALA A 28 -5.92 -20.66 12.30
N THR A 29 -4.62 -20.45 12.36
CA THR A 29 -3.96 -19.69 13.45
C THR A 29 -4.47 -18.25 13.50
N VAL A 30 -4.60 -17.59 12.36
CA VAL A 30 -5.13 -16.22 12.27
C VAL A 30 -6.58 -16.17 12.77
N SER A 31 -7.43 -17.12 12.37
CA SER A 31 -8.81 -17.18 12.83
C SER A 31 -8.93 -17.38 14.35
N GLU A 32 -8.04 -18.19 14.95
CA GLU A 32 -8.00 -18.38 16.40
C GLU A 32 -7.72 -17.05 17.13
N VAL A 33 -6.67 -16.34 16.69
CA VAL A 33 -6.29 -15.05 17.30
C VAL A 33 -7.40 -14.00 17.13
N LEU A 34 -7.95 -13.87 15.92
CA LEU A 34 -9.05 -12.94 15.66
C LEU A 34 -10.28 -13.21 16.52
N ASN A 35 -10.68 -14.48 16.67
CA ASN A 35 -11.80 -14.85 17.50
C ASN A 35 -11.54 -14.58 18.99
N ASP A 36 -10.33 -14.83 19.48
CA ASP A 36 -9.95 -14.53 20.85
C ASP A 36 -10.02 -13.01 21.13
N VAL A 37 -9.47 -12.18 20.24
CA VAL A 37 -9.58 -10.70 20.36
C VAL A 37 -11.04 -10.24 20.32
N ARG A 38 -11.87 -10.83 19.47
CA ARG A 38 -13.32 -10.50 19.41
C ARG A 38 -14.05 -10.80 20.72
N GLN A 39 -13.66 -11.86 21.42
CA GLN A 39 -14.34 -12.31 22.64
C GLN A 39 -13.78 -11.66 23.91
N ASN A 40 -12.46 -11.46 23.97
CA ASN A 40 -11.74 -11.11 25.19
C ASN A 40 -11.04 -9.74 25.14
N GLY A 41 -11.23 -8.95 24.06
CA GLY A 41 -10.80 -7.56 23.97
C GLY A 41 -9.32 -7.33 24.29
N ASP A 42 -9.05 -6.35 25.15
CA ASP A 42 -7.68 -5.96 25.55
C ASP A 42 -6.88 -7.10 26.18
N GLU A 43 -7.54 -7.99 26.91
CA GLU A 43 -6.84 -9.11 27.56
C GLU A 43 -6.29 -10.10 26.53
N ALA A 44 -7.02 -10.35 25.44
CA ALA A 44 -6.49 -11.15 24.33
C ALA A 44 -5.34 -10.44 23.63
N VAL A 45 -5.44 -9.13 23.38
CA VAL A 45 -4.34 -8.37 22.78
C VAL A 45 -3.09 -8.48 23.64
N LYS A 46 -3.16 -8.18 24.94
CA LYS A 46 -2.02 -8.28 25.88
C LYS A 46 -1.43 -9.68 25.95
N LYS A 47 -2.29 -10.73 25.93
CA LYS A 47 -1.84 -12.13 25.88
C LYS A 47 -0.97 -12.42 24.65
N TYR A 48 -1.36 -11.91 23.49
CA TYR A 48 -0.62 -12.14 22.25
C TYR A 48 0.63 -11.25 22.13
N GLU A 49 0.62 -10.01 22.67
CA GLU A 49 1.82 -9.20 22.81
C GLU A 49 2.88 -9.89 23.68
N LEU A 50 2.45 -10.50 24.80
CA LEU A 50 3.38 -11.30 25.63
C LEU A 50 3.90 -12.54 24.88
N LYS A 51 3.04 -13.20 24.11
CA LYS A 51 3.39 -14.44 23.39
C LYS A 51 4.33 -14.21 22.22
N PHE A 52 4.12 -13.17 21.43
CA PHE A 52 4.79 -12.95 20.15
C PHE A 52 5.90 -11.90 20.23
N ASP A 53 5.66 -10.81 20.97
CA ASP A 53 6.59 -9.69 21.10
C ASP A 53 7.32 -9.70 22.47
N HIS A 54 6.99 -10.67 23.35
CA HIS A 54 7.53 -10.82 24.69
C HIS A 54 7.31 -9.59 25.58
N ALA A 55 6.29 -8.79 25.28
CA ALA A 55 5.94 -7.57 25.97
C ALA A 55 4.83 -7.80 27.01
N SER A 56 5.14 -7.53 28.28
CA SER A 56 4.15 -7.51 29.35
C SER A 56 3.59 -6.10 29.53
N LEU A 57 2.35 -5.88 29.09
CA LEU A 57 1.75 -4.55 29.02
C LEU A 57 0.68 -4.34 30.09
N SER A 58 0.80 -3.27 30.87
CA SER A 58 -0.26 -2.79 31.76
C SER A 58 -1.31 -1.97 30.98
N SER A 59 -0.89 -1.19 29.99
CA SER A 59 -1.73 -0.40 29.10
C SER A 59 -1.35 -0.65 27.63
N LEU A 60 -2.35 -0.71 26.76
CA LEU A 60 -2.13 -0.74 25.31
C LEU A 60 -1.89 0.66 24.75
N ALA A 61 -2.45 1.70 25.35
CA ALA A 61 -2.28 3.07 24.88
C ALA A 61 -0.89 3.61 25.17
N VAL A 62 -0.31 4.30 24.19
CA VAL A 62 0.89 5.12 24.35
C VAL A 62 0.46 6.44 24.99
N SER A 63 1.19 6.87 26.03
CA SER A 63 0.91 8.13 26.73
C SER A 63 1.54 9.34 26.03
N ASP A 64 1.06 10.54 26.35
CA ASP A 64 1.66 11.79 25.87
C ASP A 64 3.09 11.96 26.38
N GLU A 65 3.41 11.46 27.59
CA GLU A 65 4.74 11.48 28.15
C GLU A 65 5.71 10.58 27.36
N GLU A 66 5.27 9.41 26.91
CA GLU A 66 6.08 8.53 26.05
C GLU A 66 6.39 9.20 24.70
N ILE A 67 5.43 9.91 24.13
CA ILE A 67 5.63 10.68 22.89
C ILE A 67 6.63 11.83 23.10
N GLU A 68 6.52 12.57 24.20
CA GLU A 68 7.47 13.63 24.53
C GLU A 68 8.89 13.10 24.79
N GLN A 69 9.02 12.00 25.50
CA GLN A 69 10.31 11.35 25.74
C GLN A 69 10.94 10.87 24.44
N ALA A 70 10.14 10.27 23.55
CA ALA A 70 10.59 9.84 22.22
C ALA A 70 11.14 11.03 21.42
N TYR A 71 10.41 12.15 21.38
CA TYR A 71 10.82 13.35 20.66
C TYR A 71 12.16 13.93 21.17
N ASN A 72 12.37 13.86 22.47
CA ASN A 72 13.62 14.32 23.11
C ASN A 72 14.79 13.34 22.96
N SER A 73 14.53 12.08 22.58
CA SER A 73 15.55 11.03 22.46
C SER A 73 16.04 10.80 21.03
N VAL A 74 15.32 11.30 20.03
CA VAL A 74 15.68 11.14 18.61
C VAL A 74 16.59 12.29 18.17
N ASP A 75 17.62 11.98 17.41
CA ASP A 75 18.56 12.97 16.88
C ASP A 75 17.85 14.00 15.98
N GLN A 76 18.28 15.26 16.10
CA GLN A 76 17.68 16.38 15.32
C GLN A 76 17.78 16.14 13.81
N GLU A 77 18.87 15.54 13.33
CA GLU A 77 19.05 15.21 11.91
C GLU A 77 17.94 14.27 11.40
N LEU A 78 17.54 13.26 12.21
CA LEU A 78 16.44 12.36 11.84
C LEU A 78 15.10 13.09 11.91
N ILE A 79 14.87 13.96 12.89
CA ILE A 79 13.65 14.78 12.98
C ILE A 79 13.52 15.68 11.75
N ASP A 80 14.61 16.32 11.32
CA ASP A 80 14.64 17.18 10.14
C ASP A 80 14.36 16.38 8.85
N ALA A 81 14.93 15.18 8.72
CA ALA A 81 14.67 14.27 7.61
C ALA A 81 13.19 13.82 7.54
N ILE A 82 12.61 13.42 8.69
CA ILE A 82 11.19 13.05 8.81
C ILE A 82 10.30 14.24 8.44
N THR A 83 10.66 15.46 8.87
CA THR A 83 9.91 16.69 8.59
C THR A 83 9.95 17.04 7.10
N LEU A 84 11.11 16.91 6.45
CA LEU A 84 11.26 17.10 5.00
C LEU A 84 10.39 16.10 4.23
N ALA A 85 10.49 14.81 4.57
CA ALA A 85 9.69 13.76 3.97
C ALA A 85 8.18 14.03 4.12
N HIS A 86 7.72 14.34 5.33
CA HIS A 86 6.33 14.71 5.59
C HIS A 86 5.87 15.89 4.72
N SER A 87 6.69 16.94 4.61
CA SER A 87 6.37 18.12 3.78
C SER A 87 6.15 17.75 2.30
N ASN A 88 7.01 16.88 1.75
CA ASN A 88 6.90 16.46 0.34
C ASN A 88 5.69 15.54 0.12
N ILE A 89 5.47 14.58 1.02
CA ILE A 89 4.30 13.69 1.02
C ILE A 89 3.01 14.51 1.12
N TYR A 90 2.99 15.50 2.01
CA TYR A 90 1.85 16.41 2.14
C TYR A 90 1.55 17.15 0.83
N LYS A 91 2.57 17.78 0.22
CA LYS A 91 2.41 18.52 -1.04
C LYS A 91 1.82 17.66 -2.15
N PHE A 92 2.36 16.45 -2.32
CA PHE A 92 1.90 15.53 -3.36
C PHE A 92 0.46 15.07 -3.11
N HIS A 93 0.14 14.60 -1.90
CA HIS A 93 -1.20 14.12 -1.60
C HIS A 93 -2.24 15.23 -1.54
N HIS A 94 -1.86 16.45 -1.12
CA HIS A 94 -2.75 17.61 -1.13
C HIS A 94 -3.18 18.00 -2.57
N SER A 95 -2.32 17.79 -3.55
CA SER A 95 -2.67 18.03 -4.97
C SER A 95 -3.75 17.08 -5.50
N GLN A 96 -4.06 15.99 -4.77
CA GLN A 96 -5.07 15.01 -5.15
C GLN A 96 -6.47 15.34 -4.60
N LEU A 97 -6.67 16.52 -3.99
CA LEU A 97 -7.98 16.92 -3.49
C LEU A 97 -9.01 16.93 -4.62
N PHE A 98 -10.12 16.23 -4.37
CA PHE A 98 -11.17 16.05 -5.35
C PHE A 98 -12.04 17.31 -5.48
N HIS A 99 -12.15 17.80 -6.70
CA HIS A 99 -13.09 18.85 -7.08
C HIS A 99 -14.11 18.28 -8.05
N ALA A 100 -15.39 18.44 -7.76
CA ALA A 100 -16.47 17.93 -8.60
C ALA A 100 -17.26 19.06 -9.23
N ASP A 101 -17.50 18.94 -10.53
CA ASP A 101 -18.44 19.79 -11.23
C ASP A 101 -19.87 19.23 -11.14
N LYS A 102 -20.86 20.13 -11.19
CA LYS A 102 -22.26 19.76 -11.36
C LYS A 102 -22.55 19.61 -12.87
N VAL A 103 -23.09 18.45 -13.23
CA VAL A 103 -23.41 18.12 -14.62
C VAL A 103 -24.91 18.10 -14.77
N GLU A 104 -25.46 18.92 -15.68
CA GLU A 104 -26.83 18.81 -16.12
C GLU A 104 -26.89 17.68 -17.17
N THR A 105 -27.46 16.53 -16.79
CA THR A 105 -27.53 15.33 -17.63
C THR A 105 -28.76 15.34 -18.56
N ALA A 106 -29.80 16.07 -18.19
CA ALA A 106 -30.97 16.38 -18.98
C ALA A 106 -31.55 17.71 -18.49
N PRO A 107 -32.33 18.43 -19.25
CA PRO A 107 -32.93 19.68 -18.81
C PRO A 107 -33.66 19.54 -17.48
N GLY A 108 -33.17 20.25 -16.43
CA GLY A 108 -33.69 20.18 -15.08
C GLY A 108 -33.25 18.99 -14.25
N VAL A 109 -32.27 18.20 -14.72
CA VAL A 109 -31.63 17.09 -13.95
C VAL A 109 -30.15 17.39 -13.73
N THR A 110 -29.74 17.61 -12.50
CA THR A 110 -28.36 17.92 -12.16
C THR A 110 -27.77 16.85 -11.26
N CYS A 111 -26.63 16.30 -11.65
CA CYS A 111 -25.90 15.26 -10.92
C CYS A 111 -24.48 15.73 -10.55
N TRP A 112 -24.00 15.35 -9.37
CA TRP A 112 -22.60 15.62 -8.93
C TRP A 112 -22.14 14.62 -7.91
N GLN A 113 -20.84 14.63 -7.64
CA GLN A 113 -20.23 13.85 -6.56
C GLN A 113 -19.72 14.77 -5.46
N LYS A 114 -19.71 14.28 -4.23
CA LYS A 114 -19.05 14.90 -3.09
C LYS A 114 -18.06 13.92 -2.49
N SER A 115 -16.81 14.33 -2.32
CA SER A 115 -15.82 13.57 -1.56
C SER A 115 -16.06 13.77 -0.07
N VAL A 116 -16.12 12.67 0.68
CA VAL A 116 -16.33 12.67 2.13
C VAL A 116 -15.35 11.71 2.75
N ALA A 117 -14.57 12.19 3.72
CA ALA A 117 -13.60 11.36 4.43
C ALA A 117 -14.24 10.14 5.11
N ILE A 118 -13.51 9.04 5.15
CA ILE A 118 -13.80 7.94 6.07
C ILE A 118 -13.53 8.46 7.48
N GLU A 119 -14.52 8.40 8.35
CA GLU A 119 -14.46 9.07 9.65
C GLU A 119 -13.39 8.47 10.56
N LYS A 120 -13.29 7.13 10.61
CA LYS A 120 -12.39 6.38 11.49
C LYS A 120 -11.53 5.42 10.67
N VAL A 121 -10.21 5.60 10.75
CA VAL A 121 -9.25 4.76 10.03
C VAL A 121 -8.21 4.19 10.98
N GLY A 122 -7.81 2.95 10.73
CA GLY A 122 -6.74 2.27 11.44
C GLY A 122 -5.49 2.19 10.58
N LEU A 123 -4.35 2.50 11.16
CA LEU A 123 -3.04 2.41 10.54
C LEU A 123 -2.23 1.34 11.26
N TYR A 124 -1.85 0.30 10.54
CA TYR A 124 -0.95 -0.73 11.06
C TYR A 124 0.48 -0.43 10.60
N ILE A 125 1.37 -0.27 11.55
CA ILE A 125 2.80 -0.06 11.31
C ILE A 125 3.54 -1.30 11.81
N PRO A 126 4.17 -2.06 10.91
CA PRO A 126 4.94 -3.22 11.35
C PRO A 126 6.15 -2.82 12.18
N GLY A 127 6.42 -3.61 13.21
CA GLY A 127 7.67 -3.59 13.96
C GLY A 127 8.67 -4.57 13.33
N GLY A 128 9.16 -5.51 14.05
CA GLY A 128 10.01 -6.58 13.54
C GLY A 128 11.45 -6.14 13.33
N THR A 129 12.06 -6.47 12.19
CA THR A 129 13.50 -6.27 11.96
C THR A 129 13.91 -4.83 11.64
N ALA A 130 12.95 -3.95 11.33
CA ALA A 130 13.18 -2.54 11.05
C ALA A 130 11.99 -1.69 11.52
N PRO A 131 12.21 -0.55 12.18
CA PRO A 131 11.16 0.39 12.55
C PRO A 131 10.73 1.21 11.33
N LEU A 132 9.59 0.86 10.71
CA LEU A 132 9.12 1.50 9.48
C LEU A 132 8.39 2.82 9.78
N PHE A 133 9.09 3.80 10.35
CA PHE A 133 8.52 5.11 10.66
C PHE A 133 8.10 5.90 9.40
N SER A 134 8.69 5.64 8.24
CA SER A 134 8.27 6.20 6.95
C SER A 134 6.83 5.81 6.62
N THR A 135 6.42 4.57 6.91
CA THR A 135 5.05 4.09 6.71
C THR A 135 4.03 4.91 7.53
N VAL A 136 4.43 5.43 8.70
CA VAL A 136 3.56 6.35 9.45
C VAL A 136 3.23 7.58 8.62
N LEU A 137 4.24 8.20 8.00
CA LEU A 137 4.05 9.39 7.15
C LEU A 137 3.18 9.08 5.94
N MET A 138 3.46 7.93 5.28
CA MET A 138 2.75 7.50 4.06
C MET A 138 1.26 7.23 4.31
N LEU A 139 0.89 6.78 5.50
CA LEU A 139 -0.49 6.48 5.84
C LEU A 139 -1.20 7.62 6.56
N ALA A 140 -0.55 8.26 7.53
CA ALA A 140 -1.18 9.28 8.36
C ALA A 140 -1.37 10.61 7.62
N THR A 141 -0.41 11.02 6.77
CA THR A 141 -0.48 12.31 6.06
C THR A 141 -1.70 12.37 5.14
N PRO A 142 -1.94 11.41 4.22
CA PRO A 142 -3.14 11.46 3.39
C PRO A 142 -4.44 11.29 4.20
N ALA A 143 -4.43 10.53 5.31
CA ALA A 143 -5.59 10.44 6.20
C ALA A 143 -5.96 11.79 6.80
N LYS A 144 -4.96 12.58 7.23
CA LYS A 144 -5.17 13.95 7.75
C LYS A 144 -5.66 14.91 6.67
N ILE A 145 -5.06 14.89 5.48
CA ILE A 145 -5.47 15.71 4.33
C ILE A 145 -6.92 15.41 3.93
N ALA A 146 -7.31 14.13 3.91
CA ALA A 146 -8.68 13.72 3.61
C ALA A 146 -9.69 14.22 4.64
N GLY A 147 -9.27 14.50 5.87
CA GLY A 147 -10.12 14.95 6.97
C GLY A 147 -10.71 13.81 7.81
N CYS A 148 -10.02 12.65 7.89
CA CYS A 148 -10.40 11.59 8.81
C CYS A 148 -10.40 12.12 10.25
N LYS A 149 -11.51 11.92 10.97
CA LYS A 149 -11.67 12.49 12.33
C LYS A 149 -10.90 11.70 13.37
N GLU A 150 -10.87 10.38 13.22
CA GLU A 150 -10.18 9.47 14.13
C GLU A 150 -9.19 8.61 13.36
N ILE A 151 -7.91 8.77 13.70
CA ILE A 151 -6.81 8.01 13.13
C ILE A 151 -6.18 7.21 14.27
N VAL A 152 -6.36 5.90 14.23
CA VAL A 152 -5.84 4.95 15.22
C VAL A 152 -4.59 4.30 14.63
N LEU A 153 -3.47 4.34 15.33
CA LEU A 153 -2.22 3.70 14.92
C LEU A 153 -1.90 2.56 15.86
N CYS A 154 -1.69 1.37 15.32
CA CYS A 154 -1.22 0.20 16.04
C CYS A 154 0.17 -0.20 15.53
N THR A 155 1.09 -0.45 16.46
CA THR A 155 2.46 -0.90 16.19
C THR A 155 2.95 -1.77 17.34
N PRO A 156 3.71 -2.85 17.07
CA PRO A 156 4.19 -3.71 18.15
C PRO A 156 5.20 -2.95 19.03
N PRO A 157 5.17 -3.19 20.35
CA PRO A 157 6.19 -2.74 21.27
C PRO A 157 7.44 -3.64 21.21
N ASP A 158 8.52 -3.20 21.82
CA ASP A 158 9.65 -4.05 22.16
C ASP A 158 9.33 -4.91 23.40
N SER A 159 10.24 -5.81 23.78
CA SER A 159 10.08 -6.69 24.95
C SER A 159 10.00 -5.95 26.30
N GLN A 160 10.34 -4.67 26.33
CA GLN A 160 10.20 -3.80 27.51
C GLN A 160 8.88 -3.03 27.51
N GLY A 161 8.06 -3.19 26.46
CA GLY A 161 6.78 -2.51 26.30
C GLY A 161 6.89 -1.09 25.72
N ASN A 162 8.00 -0.74 25.06
CA ASN A 162 8.20 0.56 24.44
C ASN A 162 7.97 0.51 22.94
N VAL A 163 7.39 1.55 22.38
CA VAL A 163 7.35 1.78 20.94
C VAL A 163 8.62 2.47 20.47
N ASN A 164 9.12 2.11 19.29
CA ASN A 164 10.32 2.74 18.74
C ASN A 164 10.14 4.28 18.69
N PRO A 165 11.09 5.06 19.22
CA PRO A 165 10.96 6.52 19.30
C PRO A 165 10.75 7.21 17.96
N ALA A 166 11.37 6.74 16.87
CA ALA A 166 11.20 7.33 15.55
C ALA A 166 9.76 7.16 15.00
N ILE A 167 9.05 6.06 15.35
CA ILE A 167 7.64 5.87 15.04
C ILE A 167 6.78 6.90 15.77
N LEU A 168 7.04 7.16 17.05
CA LEU A 168 6.30 8.14 17.85
C LEU A 168 6.55 9.57 17.34
N VAL A 169 7.79 9.89 16.97
CA VAL A 169 8.16 11.19 16.36
C VAL A 169 7.43 11.38 15.03
N ALA A 170 7.47 10.38 14.14
CA ALA A 170 6.76 10.43 12.86
C ALA A 170 5.24 10.58 13.05
N ALA A 171 4.66 9.87 14.01
CA ALA A 171 3.24 9.96 14.35
C ALA A 171 2.87 11.37 14.84
N ARG A 172 3.67 11.97 15.71
CA ARG A 172 3.49 13.34 16.18
C ARG A 172 3.57 14.36 15.05
N ILE A 173 4.59 14.26 14.16
CA ILE A 173 4.76 15.14 13.01
C ILE A 173 3.57 15.02 12.05
N ALA A 174 3.08 13.81 11.81
CA ALA A 174 1.90 13.56 10.97
C ALA A 174 0.55 13.87 11.67
N GLY A 175 0.58 14.25 12.95
CA GLY A 175 -0.60 14.64 13.73
C GLY A 175 -1.48 13.48 14.19
N VAL A 176 -0.90 12.30 14.42
CA VAL A 176 -1.57 11.13 15.02
C VAL A 176 -1.25 11.11 16.52
N ASN A 177 -2.30 11.03 17.34
CA ASN A 177 -2.19 11.03 18.81
C ASN A 177 -2.90 9.83 19.48
N ARG A 178 -3.51 8.94 18.71
CA ARG A 178 -4.10 7.68 19.23
C ARG A 178 -3.24 6.51 18.78
N ILE A 179 -2.25 6.18 19.60
CA ILE A 179 -1.23 5.16 19.29
C ILE A 179 -1.37 4.03 20.31
N PHE A 180 -1.33 2.78 19.83
CA PHE A 180 -1.50 1.59 20.63
C PHE A 180 -0.36 0.61 20.41
N LYS A 181 0.10 0.03 21.51
CA LYS A 181 1.12 -1.02 21.60
C LYS A 181 0.48 -2.36 21.25
N ALA A 182 0.24 -2.56 19.97
CA ALA A 182 -0.37 -3.78 19.44
C ALA A 182 0.23 -4.11 18.08
N GLY A 183 0.77 -5.34 17.95
CA GLY A 183 1.36 -5.88 16.74
C GLY A 183 0.50 -6.96 16.07
N GLY A 184 0.96 -7.50 14.95
CA GLY A 184 0.45 -8.72 14.35
C GLY A 184 -1.05 -8.80 14.10
N VAL A 185 -1.56 -10.01 14.15
CA VAL A 185 -2.98 -10.36 13.95
C VAL A 185 -3.89 -9.70 14.99
N GLN A 186 -3.43 -9.64 16.24
CA GLN A 186 -4.21 -9.09 17.35
C GLN A 186 -4.46 -7.57 17.20
N ALA A 187 -3.52 -6.82 16.59
CA ALA A 187 -3.71 -5.42 16.25
C ALA A 187 -4.80 -5.23 15.19
N ILE A 188 -4.79 -6.08 14.14
CA ILE A 188 -5.83 -6.07 13.10
C ILE A 188 -7.20 -6.40 13.72
N GLY A 189 -7.29 -7.43 14.58
CA GLY A 189 -8.50 -7.77 15.30
C GLY A 189 -8.98 -6.63 16.20
N ALA A 190 -8.09 -6.00 16.96
CA ALA A 190 -8.44 -4.87 17.84
C ALA A 190 -9.04 -3.70 17.06
N MET A 191 -8.45 -3.31 15.93
CA MET A 191 -8.98 -2.24 15.07
C MET A 191 -10.29 -2.64 14.38
N ALA A 192 -10.43 -3.92 13.98
CA ALA A 192 -11.61 -4.39 13.27
C ALA A 192 -12.86 -4.51 14.16
N TYR A 193 -12.68 -4.97 15.38
CA TYR A 193 -13.82 -5.25 16.30
C TYR A 193 -14.03 -4.13 17.32
N GLY A 194 -12.97 -3.43 17.68
CA GLY A 194 -12.91 -2.56 18.84
C GLY A 194 -12.63 -3.38 20.10
N THR A 195 -11.89 -2.79 21.03
CA THR A 195 -11.66 -3.34 22.39
C THR A 195 -11.92 -2.24 23.41
N GLU A 196 -11.65 -2.50 24.69
CA GLU A 196 -11.80 -1.48 25.75
C GLU A 196 -10.92 -0.25 25.50
N SER A 197 -9.69 -0.47 24.97
CA SER A 197 -8.73 0.60 24.68
C SER A 197 -8.73 1.03 23.23
N VAL A 198 -8.72 0.07 22.28
CA VAL A 198 -8.58 0.33 20.85
C VAL A 198 -9.93 0.55 20.20
N PRO A 199 -10.21 1.74 19.63
CA PRO A 199 -11.49 2.00 18.98
C PRO A 199 -11.68 1.16 17.71
N LYS A 200 -12.90 0.70 17.44
CA LYS A 200 -13.27 0.15 16.14
C LYS A 200 -13.13 1.19 15.05
N VAL A 201 -12.54 0.80 13.93
CA VAL A 201 -12.37 1.63 12.73
C VAL A 201 -13.23 1.14 11.58
N TYR A 202 -13.32 1.93 10.50
CA TYR A 202 -14.11 1.59 9.30
C TYR A 202 -13.25 1.09 8.15
N LYS A 203 -11.93 1.40 8.18
CA LYS A 203 -10.97 0.91 7.19
C LYS A 203 -9.59 0.79 7.82
N ILE A 204 -8.89 -0.31 7.53
CA ILE A 204 -7.53 -0.59 8.01
C ILE A 204 -6.55 -0.46 6.86
N PHE A 205 -5.46 0.25 7.10
CA PHE A 205 -4.35 0.48 6.19
C PHE A 205 -3.04 -0.04 6.78
N GLY A 206 -2.13 -0.41 5.93
CA GLY A 206 -0.76 -0.71 6.30
C GLY A 206 -0.25 -2.04 5.78
N PRO A 207 1.08 -2.09 5.49
CA PRO A 207 1.76 -3.31 5.10
C PRO A 207 1.90 -4.26 6.28
N GLY A 208 2.22 -5.51 6.03
CA GLY A 208 2.48 -6.48 7.07
C GLY A 208 2.95 -7.80 6.49
N ASN A 209 3.40 -8.67 7.38
CA ASN A 209 3.78 -10.03 7.01
C ASN A 209 2.52 -10.87 6.61
N GLN A 210 2.75 -12.10 6.18
CA GLN A 210 1.69 -13.02 5.74
C GLN A 210 0.55 -13.21 6.77
N TYR A 211 0.84 -13.16 8.09
CA TYR A 211 -0.18 -13.27 9.14
C TYR A 211 -1.07 -12.03 9.20
N VAL A 212 -0.47 -10.85 9.13
CA VAL A 212 -1.19 -9.56 9.09
C VAL A 212 -2.04 -9.47 7.83
N MET A 213 -1.51 -9.89 6.68
CA MET A 213 -2.26 -9.90 5.43
C MET A 213 -3.45 -10.86 5.47
N ALA A 214 -3.26 -12.07 5.98
CA ALA A 214 -4.36 -13.02 6.16
C ALA A 214 -5.41 -12.50 7.15
N ALA A 215 -4.98 -11.82 8.23
CA ALA A 215 -5.91 -11.19 9.17
C ALA A 215 -6.72 -10.08 8.49
N LYS A 216 -6.08 -9.19 7.74
CA LYS A 216 -6.76 -8.13 6.96
C LYS A 216 -7.79 -8.74 5.98
N GLN A 217 -7.41 -9.77 5.24
CA GLN A 217 -8.31 -10.46 4.33
C GLN A 217 -9.52 -11.07 5.05
N GLN A 218 -9.30 -11.77 6.18
CA GLN A 218 -10.40 -12.38 6.94
C GLN A 218 -11.37 -11.32 7.49
N VAL A 219 -10.89 -10.26 8.12
CA VAL A 219 -11.77 -9.20 8.64
C VAL A 219 -12.47 -8.41 7.53
N SER A 220 -11.89 -8.36 6.32
CA SER A 220 -12.50 -7.66 5.18
C SER A 220 -13.74 -8.33 4.62
N LEU A 221 -13.96 -9.60 4.92
CA LEU A 221 -15.13 -10.33 4.44
C LEU A 221 -16.44 -9.81 5.06
N HIS A 222 -16.42 -9.39 6.33
CA HIS A 222 -17.64 -9.06 7.06
C HIS A 222 -17.54 -7.88 8.03
N ASP A 223 -16.34 -7.46 8.44
CA ASP A 223 -16.19 -6.61 9.63
C ASP A 223 -15.71 -5.19 9.31
N VAL A 224 -14.67 -5.03 8.46
CA VAL A 224 -14.00 -3.74 8.21
C VAL A 224 -13.37 -3.72 6.82
N ALA A 225 -13.40 -2.58 6.12
CA ALA A 225 -12.69 -2.46 4.85
C ALA A 225 -11.17 -2.46 5.05
N ILE A 226 -10.43 -2.85 4.00
CA ILE A 226 -8.96 -2.77 3.98
C ILE A 226 -8.49 -1.91 2.80
N ASP A 227 -7.22 -1.50 2.82
CA ASP A 227 -6.58 -0.74 1.72
C ASP A 227 -6.55 -1.57 0.43
N MET A 228 -5.76 -2.64 0.43
CA MET A 228 -5.61 -3.55 -0.71
C MET A 228 -5.06 -4.91 -0.23
N PRO A 229 -5.25 -5.98 -1.02
CA PRO A 229 -4.46 -7.19 -0.88
C PRO A 229 -3.00 -6.87 -1.21
N ALA A 230 -2.06 -7.48 -0.50
CA ALA A 230 -0.64 -7.35 -0.78
C ALA A 230 0.08 -8.68 -0.54
N GLY A 231 1.23 -8.83 -1.09
CA GLY A 231 2.17 -9.94 -0.89
C GLY A 231 3.55 -9.38 -0.55
N PRO A 232 4.62 -10.16 -0.76
CA PRO A 232 6.00 -9.71 -0.63
C PRO A 232 6.32 -8.55 -1.57
N SER A 233 7.31 -7.74 -1.18
CA SER A 233 7.75 -6.57 -1.94
C SER A 233 8.45 -6.96 -3.26
N GLU A 234 8.28 -6.12 -4.29
CA GLU A 234 8.70 -6.41 -5.67
C GLU A 234 9.29 -5.18 -6.36
N VAL A 235 10.34 -5.36 -7.14
CA VAL A 235 10.83 -4.35 -8.08
C VAL A 235 11.05 -4.95 -9.47
N CYS A 236 10.70 -4.20 -10.50
CA CYS A 236 11.05 -4.47 -11.88
C CYS A 236 11.86 -3.29 -12.44
N VAL A 237 13.04 -3.57 -12.96
CA VAL A 237 13.88 -2.58 -13.64
C VAL A 237 13.91 -2.93 -15.13
N VAL A 238 13.56 -1.98 -15.99
CA VAL A 238 13.73 -2.10 -17.45
C VAL A 238 14.88 -1.22 -17.87
N ALA A 239 16.01 -1.83 -18.25
CA ALA A 239 17.27 -1.12 -18.47
C ALA A 239 17.97 -1.60 -19.75
N ASP A 240 18.83 -0.74 -20.31
CA ASP A 240 19.64 -1.02 -21.48
C ASP A 240 21.10 -0.51 -21.31
N ASP A 241 21.89 -0.51 -22.37
CA ASP A 241 23.31 -0.11 -22.34
C ASP A 241 23.52 1.39 -22.03
N THR A 242 22.47 2.22 -21.98
CA THR A 242 22.55 3.65 -21.58
C THR A 242 22.53 3.83 -20.06
N CYS A 243 22.19 2.77 -19.34
CA CYS A 243 22.06 2.77 -17.89
C CYS A 243 23.38 2.54 -17.16
N ASN A 244 23.41 2.90 -15.88
CA ASN A 244 24.53 2.62 -15.00
C ASN A 244 24.28 1.32 -14.24
N GLU A 245 25.10 0.29 -14.46
CA GLU A 245 25.00 -1.02 -13.81
C GLU A 245 25.09 -0.96 -12.29
N VAL A 246 25.82 0.03 -11.74
CA VAL A 246 25.97 0.19 -10.29
C VAL A 246 24.65 0.66 -9.66
N PHE A 247 23.94 1.57 -10.35
CA PHE A 247 22.65 2.08 -9.89
C PHE A 247 21.57 0.99 -9.98
N VAL A 248 21.49 0.30 -11.11
CA VAL A 248 20.53 -0.80 -11.30
C VAL A 248 20.75 -1.92 -10.29
N ALA A 249 22.00 -2.30 -10.01
CA ALA A 249 22.31 -3.29 -8.99
C ALA A 249 21.87 -2.83 -7.58
N ALA A 250 22.06 -1.53 -7.26
CA ALA A 250 21.61 -0.97 -5.99
C ALA A 250 20.08 -1.00 -5.86
N ASP A 251 19.34 -0.66 -6.93
CA ASP A 251 17.87 -0.69 -6.95
C ASP A 251 17.32 -2.12 -6.79
N LEU A 252 17.95 -3.12 -7.41
CA LEU A 252 17.57 -4.52 -7.21
C LEU A 252 17.82 -4.98 -5.77
N LEU A 253 18.92 -4.56 -5.18
CA LEU A 253 19.29 -4.95 -3.81
C LEU A 253 18.49 -4.23 -2.73
N SER A 254 18.07 -2.97 -2.95
CA SER A 254 17.21 -2.25 -2.01
C SER A 254 15.90 -2.99 -1.78
N GLN A 255 15.34 -3.59 -2.82
CA GLN A 255 14.13 -4.41 -2.71
C GLN A 255 14.42 -5.83 -2.15
N ALA A 256 15.52 -6.44 -2.55
CA ALA A 256 15.87 -7.79 -2.12
C ALA A 256 16.13 -7.88 -0.61
N GLU A 257 16.54 -6.79 0.06
CA GLU A 257 16.80 -6.80 1.51
C GLU A 257 15.54 -6.71 2.39
N HIS A 258 14.35 -6.46 1.81
CA HIS A 258 13.09 -6.37 2.56
C HIS A 258 12.69 -7.70 3.19
N GLY A 259 12.76 -8.81 2.43
CA GLY A 259 12.36 -10.13 2.91
C GLY A 259 12.90 -11.26 2.03
N ILE A 260 12.97 -12.46 2.58
CA ILE A 260 13.43 -13.66 1.86
C ILE A 260 12.49 -14.08 0.71
N ASP A 261 11.28 -13.59 0.74
CA ASP A 261 10.19 -13.80 -0.22
C ASP A 261 10.02 -12.64 -1.20
N SER A 262 10.81 -11.56 -1.06
CA SER A 262 10.89 -10.47 -2.04
C SER A 262 11.36 -11.00 -3.40
N GLN A 263 10.90 -10.36 -4.48
CA GLN A 263 11.28 -10.72 -5.84
C GLN A 263 11.76 -9.48 -6.60
N VAL A 264 12.91 -9.61 -7.28
CA VAL A 264 13.44 -8.55 -8.13
C VAL A 264 13.58 -9.07 -9.57
N LEU A 265 13.21 -8.22 -10.53
CA LEU A 265 13.21 -8.55 -11.94
C LEU A 265 13.98 -7.48 -12.72
N LEU A 266 15.05 -7.87 -13.40
CA LEU A 266 15.69 -7.04 -14.42
C LEU A 266 15.23 -7.51 -15.80
N ILE A 267 14.70 -6.61 -16.60
CA ILE A 267 14.42 -6.84 -18.01
C ILE A 267 15.36 -5.95 -18.84
N THR A 268 16.10 -6.54 -19.76
CA THR A 268 17.07 -5.79 -20.55
C THR A 268 17.11 -6.27 -22.00
N THR A 269 17.51 -5.38 -22.91
CA THR A 269 17.75 -5.71 -24.32
C THR A 269 19.20 -6.04 -24.60
N SER A 270 20.10 -6.00 -23.60
CA SER A 270 21.53 -6.19 -23.74
C SER A 270 22.07 -7.32 -22.88
N GLU A 271 22.62 -8.36 -23.49
CA GLU A 271 23.33 -9.44 -22.79
C GLU A 271 24.58 -8.93 -22.05
N ALA A 272 25.28 -7.96 -22.66
CA ALA A 272 26.47 -7.38 -22.07
C ALA A 272 26.10 -6.60 -20.78
N PHE A 273 25.01 -5.84 -20.81
CA PHE A 273 24.53 -5.09 -19.65
C PHE A 273 24.04 -6.05 -18.54
N ALA A 274 23.30 -7.11 -18.89
CA ALA A 274 22.87 -8.14 -17.94
C ALA A 274 24.06 -8.71 -17.15
N SER A 275 25.13 -9.06 -17.83
CA SER A 275 26.35 -9.61 -17.19
C SER A 275 27.05 -8.58 -16.27
N LYS A 276 27.06 -7.29 -16.64
CA LYS A 276 27.62 -6.22 -15.79
C LYS A 276 26.80 -6.05 -14.52
N VAL A 277 25.47 -6.02 -14.65
CA VAL A 277 24.57 -5.89 -13.48
C VAL A 277 24.70 -7.09 -12.56
N GLU A 278 24.74 -8.33 -13.09
CA GLU A 278 24.93 -9.53 -12.29
C GLU A 278 26.21 -9.45 -11.44
N ALA A 279 27.35 -9.11 -12.08
CA ALA A 279 28.63 -8.97 -11.39
C ALA A 279 28.59 -7.85 -10.31
N GLU A 280 27.91 -6.74 -10.58
CA GLU A 280 27.79 -5.65 -9.63
C GLU A 280 26.84 -5.98 -8.47
N VAL A 281 25.76 -6.75 -8.72
CA VAL A 281 24.88 -7.28 -7.66
C VAL A 281 25.68 -8.15 -6.69
N GLU A 282 26.51 -9.09 -7.18
CA GLU A 282 27.35 -9.94 -6.33
C GLU A 282 28.30 -9.11 -5.47
N LYS A 283 28.94 -8.11 -6.07
CA LYS A 283 29.90 -7.23 -5.39
C LYS A 283 29.24 -6.38 -4.32
N GLN A 284 28.05 -5.81 -4.57
CA GLN A 284 27.33 -5.00 -3.59
C GLN A 284 26.69 -5.88 -2.50
N LEU A 285 26.11 -7.02 -2.85
CA LEU A 285 25.53 -7.98 -1.91
C LEU A 285 26.54 -8.39 -0.82
N ALA A 286 27.82 -8.61 -1.20
CA ALA A 286 28.85 -8.98 -0.25
C ALA A 286 29.06 -7.97 0.89
N ARG A 287 28.66 -6.71 0.70
CA ARG A 287 28.83 -5.58 1.64
C ARG A 287 27.58 -5.28 2.47
N LEU A 288 26.42 -5.86 2.09
CA LEU A 288 25.17 -5.56 2.78
C LEU A 288 25.13 -6.19 4.19
N PRO A 289 24.70 -5.46 5.20
CA PRO A 289 24.46 -6.02 6.53
C PRO A 289 23.43 -7.15 6.51
N ARG A 290 22.37 -7.00 5.68
CA ARG A 290 21.28 -7.98 5.52
C ARG A 290 21.49 -8.97 4.36
N LYS A 291 22.74 -9.21 3.95
CA LYS A 291 23.09 -10.06 2.79
C LYS A 291 22.46 -11.45 2.82
N GLY A 292 22.24 -12.04 4.00
CA GLY A 292 21.61 -13.36 4.12
C GLY A 292 20.13 -13.36 3.70
N ILE A 293 19.42 -12.25 3.88
CA ILE A 293 18.03 -12.06 3.44
C ILE A 293 18.02 -11.79 1.94
N ALA A 294 18.82 -10.81 1.50
CA ALA A 294 18.88 -10.42 0.09
C ALA A 294 19.33 -11.58 -0.81
N ALA A 295 20.29 -12.40 -0.40
CA ALA A 295 20.72 -13.57 -1.16
C ALA A 295 19.58 -14.55 -1.41
N LYS A 296 18.73 -14.83 -0.40
CA LYS A 296 17.56 -15.71 -0.55
C LYS A 296 16.49 -15.11 -1.49
N ALA A 297 16.27 -13.80 -1.40
CA ALA A 297 15.38 -13.11 -2.34
C ALA A 297 15.88 -13.21 -3.78
N LEU A 298 17.20 -13.10 -3.99
CA LEU A 298 17.81 -13.24 -5.32
C LEU A 298 17.70 -14.66 -5.90
N ASP A 299 17.54 -15.70 -5.09
CA ASP A 299 17.28 -17.07 -5.58
C ASP A 299 15.93 -17.17 -6.33
N ASN A 300 14.94 -16.36 -5.93
CA ASN A 300 13.62 -16.28 -6.58
C ASN A 300 13.56 -15.21 -7.68
N SER A 301 14.68 -14.54 -7.98
CA SER A 301 14.75 -13.36 -8.83
C SER A 301 15.36 -13.67 -10.19
N LYS A 302 15.05 -12.85 -11.20
CA LYS A 302 15.37 -13.15 -12.59
C LYS A 302 15.98 -11.94 -13.30
N ILE A 303 16.87 -12.24 -14.26
CA ILE A 303 17.29 -11.32 -15.31
C ILE A 303 16.74 -11.86 -16.62
N VAL A 304 15.91 -11.10 -17.31
CA VAL A 304 15.29 -11.52 -18.56
C VAL A 304 15.82 -10.64 -19.70
N ILE A 305 16.41 -11.27 -20.70
CA ILE A 305 16.92 -10.61 -21.90
C ILE A 305 15.88 -10.77 -23.01
N VAL A 306 15.45 -9.65 -23.57
CA VAL A 306 14.43 -9.59 -24.64
C VAL A 306 14.98 -8.90 -25.88
N ALA A 307 14.28 -9.03 -27.04
CA ALA A 307 14.80 -8.54 -28.30
C ALA A 307 14.72 -7.01 -28.45
N ASN A 308 13.76 -6.33 -27.78
CA ASN A 308 13.51 -4.91 -27.94
C ASN A 308 12.70 -4.32 -26.79
N ASN A 309 12.60 -2.98 -26.75
CA ASN A 309 11.88 -2.24 -25.70
C ASN A 309 10.36 -2.55 -25.68
N THR A 310 9.77 -2.88 -26.82
CA THR A 310 8.34 -3.24 -26.88
C THR A 310 8.08 -4.55 -26.12
N GLU A 311 8.93 -5.52 -26.29
CA GLU A 311 8.86 -6.78 -25.53
C GLU A 311 9.19 -6.55 -24.06
N ALA A 312 10.19 -5.72 -23.75
CA ALA A 312 10.55 -5.36 -22.37
C ALA A 312 9.36 -4.76 -21.60
N MET A 313 8.72 -3.78 -22.20
CA MET A 313 7.56 -3.12 -21.57
C MET A 313 6.32 -4.03 -21.52
N ALA A 314 6.12 -4.87 -22.55
CA ALA A 314 5.02 -5.84 -22.52
C ALA A 314 5.20 -6.88 -21.40
N LEU A 315 6.43 -7.34 -21.15
CA LEU A 315 6.75 -8.25 -20.05
C LEU A 315 6.63 -7.55 -18.69
N ALA A 316 7.12 -6.31 -18.57
CA ALA A 316 6.97 -5.49 -17.36
C ALA A 316 5.48 -5.26 -17.00
N ASN A 317 4.64 -4.94 -17.99
CA ASN A 317 3.19 -4.78 -17.80
C ASN A 317 2.51 -6.10 -17.43
N ALA A 318 2.96 -7.24 -17.99
CA ALA A 318 2.45 -8.56 -17.62
C ALA A 318 2.85 -8.95 -16.18
N TYR A 319 4.04 -8.54 -15.75
CA TYR A 319 4.49 -8.69 -14.38
C TYR A 319 3.71 -7.78 -13.42
N ALA A 320 3.28 -6.60 -13.85
CA ALA A 320 2.55 -5.62 -13.04
C ALA A 320 3.23 -5.37 -11.69
N PRO A 321 4.47 -4.84 -11.68
CA PRO A 321 5.28 -4.71 -10.47
C PRO A 321 4.73 -3.69 -9.48
N GLU A 322 5.09 -3.85 -8.23
CA GLU A 322 4.95 -2.82 -7.20
C GLU A 322 5.73 -1.56 -7.59
N HIS A 323 7.02 -1.71 -7.83
CA HIS A 323 7.93 -0.65 -8.27
C HIS A 323 8.44 -0.94 -9.67
N LEU A 324 8.27 0.01 -10.60
CA LEU A 324 8.84 -0.04 -11.95
C LEU A 324 9.88 1.06 -12.14
N ILE A 325 11.14 0.69 -12.41
CA ILE A 325 12.22 1.65 -12.63
C ILE A 325 12.61 1.64 -14.10
N LEU A 326 12.61 2.82 -14.74
CA LEU A 326 12.95 3.05 -16.14
C LEU A 326 14.15 4.02 -16.21
N PRO A 327 15.41 3.54 -15.99
CA PRO A 327 16.58 4.39 -15.84
C PRO A 327 17.25 4.79 -17.17
N SER A 328 16.81 4.26 -18.32
CA SER A 328 17.40 4.48 -19.64
C SER A 328 17.18 5.89 -20.18
N ASP A 329 17.99 6.31 -21.15
CA ASP A 329 17.90 7.64 -21.73
C ASP A 329 16.56 7.92 -22.46
N ASN A 330 15.87 6.86 -22.92
CA ASN A 330 14.56 6.94 -23.57
C ASN A 330 13.38 6.69 -22.61
N TYR A 331 13.55 6.95 -21.31
CA TYR A 331 12.53 6.69 -20.27
C TYR A 331 11.17 7.35 -20.56
N GLU A 332 11.14 8.51 -21.24
CA GLU A 332 9.88 9.19 -21.57
C GLU A 332 9.03 8.38 -22.56
N GLU A 333 9.66 7.75 -23.55
CA GLU A 333 8.99 6.86 -24.51
C GLU A 333 8.50 5.59 -23.80
N LEU A 334 9.34 4.98 -22.95
CA LEU A 334 8.97 3.82 -22.17
C LEU A 334 7.82 4.10 -21.21
N ALA A 335 7.81 5.28 -20.58
CA ALA A 335 6.75 5.71 -19.69
C ALA A 335 5.36 5.75 -20.37
N GLN A 336 5.29 6.08 -21.67
CA GLN A 336 4.03 6.05 -22.43
C GLN A 336 3.50 4.62 -22.65
N MET A 337 4.35 3.61 -22.50
CA MET A 337 3.99 2.21 -22.67
C MET A 337 3.57 1.54 -21.35
N VAL A 338 3.70 2.25 -20.22
CA VAL A 338 3.30 1.73 -18.90
C VAL A 338 1.79 1.63 -18.80
N VAL A 339 1.30 0.44 -18.45
CA VAL A 339 -0.12 0.17 -18.20
C VAL A 339 -0.34 -0.31 -16.77
N ASN A 340 0.57 -1.12 -16.24
CA ASN A 340 0.43 -1.78 -14.96
C ASN A 340 1.70 -1.61 -14.12
N ALA A 341 1.63 -0.79 -13.07
CA ALA A 341 2.64 -0.67 -12.03
C ALA A 341 2.04 0.02 -10.79
N GLY A 342 2.56 -0.26 -9.61
CA GLY A 342 2.19 0.44 -8.39
C GLY A 342 2.75 1.86 -8.36
N SER A 343 4.06 2.01 -8.66
CA SER A 343 4.76 3.29 -8.82
C SER A 343 5.82 3.19 -9.91
N VAL A 344 6.11 4.31 -10.61
CA VAL A 344 7.08 4.35 -11.72
C VAL A 344 8.15 5.39 -11.44
N PHE A 345 9.42 5.01 -11.60
CA PHE A 345 10.61 5.84 -11.37
C PHE A 345 11.31 6.10 -12.70
N LEU A 346 11.47 7.36 -13.07
CA LEU A 346 11.88 7.77 -14.41
C LEU A 346 13.25 8.41 -14.44
N GLY A 347 14.11 7.91 -15.32
CA GLY A 347 15.45 8.43 -15.58
C GLY A 347 16.49 7.94 -14.57
N LYS A 348 17.75 8.12 -14.91
CA LYS A 348 18.92 7.53 -14.23
C LYS A 348 19.14 7.92 -12.76
N TYR A 349 18.52 8.99 -12.30
CA TYR A 349 18.65 9.46 -10.90
C TYR A 349 17.43 9.09 -10.03
N ALA A 350 16.36 8.58 -10.63
CA ALA A 350 15.21 8.12 -9.87
C ALA A 350 15.49 6.71 -9.35
N CYS A 351 15.28 6.52 -8.06
CA CYS A 351 15.43 5.21 -7.40
C CYS A 351 14.23 4.96 -6.50
N GLU A 352 13.96 3.69 -6.22
CA GLU A 352 12.91 3.24 -5.30
C GLU A 352 13.00 3.95 -3.95
N SER A 353 14.19 3.96 -3.35
CA SER A 353 14.42 4.58 -2.03
C SER A 353 14.00 6.05 -1.96
N ALA A 354 14.10 6.81 -3.06
CA ALA A 354 13.61 8.19 -3.06
C ALA A 354 12.09 8.24 -2.89
N GLY A 355 11.34 7.34 -3.54
CA GLY A 355 9.89 7.18 -3.41
C GLY A 355 9.48 6.70 -2.03
N ASP A 356 10.21 5.74 -1.50
CA ASP A 356 9.93 5.12 -0.22
C ASP A 356 10.08 6.05 0.97
N TYR A 357 10.93 7.06 0.85
CA TYR A 357 11.23 7.94 1.98
C TYR A 357 10.80 9.38 1.78
N ALA A 358 11.15 10.04 0.66
CA ALA A 358 11.15 11.50 0.66
C ALA A 358 10.67 12.20 -0.62
N SER A 359 10.47 11.53 -1.76
CA SER A 359 10.05 12.19 -3.00
C SER A 359 8.62 12.74 -2.95
N GLY A 360 7.76 12.12 -2.13
CA GLY A 360 6.39 12.57 -1.90
C GLY A 360 5.31 11.60 -2.35
N THR A 361 5.61 10.63 -3.21
CA THR A 361 4.70 9.53 -3.57
C THR A 361 4.50 8.57 -2.41
N ASN A 362 3.53 7.66 -2.51
CA ASN A 362 3.25 6.69 -1.46
C ASN A 362 3.92 5.36 -1.76
N HIS A 363 4.54 4.75 -0.76
CA HIS A 363 5.18 3.45 -0.87
C HIS A 363 4.26 2.27 -0.48
N THR A 364 3.06 2.53 0.01
CA THR A 364 2.08 1.46 0.25
C THR A 364 1.39 1.14 -1.05
N LEU A 365 1.94 0.19 -1.77
CA LEU A 365 1.63 -0.13 -3.17
C LEU A 365 1.07 -1.55 -3.29
N PRO A 366 0.30 -1.84 -4.36
CA PRO A 366 -0.15 -3.20 -4.64
C PRO A 366 1.03 -4.06 -5.12
N THR A 367 1.22 -5.21 -4.49
CA THR A 367 2.22 -6.21 -4.84
C THR A 367 1.56 -7.44 -5.48
N HIS A 368 2.31 -8.47 -5.80
CA HIS A 368 1.78 -9.77 -6.26
C HIS A 368 0.87 -9.66 -7.49
N GLY A 369 1.18 -8.72 -8.40
CA GLY A 369 0.39 -8.47 -9.60
C GLY A 369 -0.92 -7.70 -9.35
N TYR A 370 -1.25 -7.34 -8.12
CA TYR A 370 -2.46 -6.57 -7.83
C TYR A 370 -2.46 -5.18 -8.46
N ALA A 371 -1.31 -4.66 -8.95
CA ALA A 371 -1.25 -3.43 -9.74
C ALA A 371 -2.07 -3.49 -11.05
N LEU A 372 -2.51 -4.67 -11.48
CA LEU A 372 -3.50 -4.84 -12.56
C LEU A 372 -4.88 -4.24 -12.24
N ALA A 373 -5.25 -4.10 -10.97
CA ALA A 373 -6.60 -3.72 -10.57
C ALA A 373 -6.65 -2.77 -9.36
N TYR A 374 -5.58 -2.63 -8.61
CA TYR A 374 -5.52 -1.80 -7.41
C TYR A 374 -4.51 -0.67 -7.56
N ASN A 375 -4.84 0.47 -7.00
CA ASN A 375 -3.93 1.61 -6.87
C ASN A 375 -3.11 1.50 -5.59
N GLY A 376 -1.94 2.13 -5.56
CA GLY A 376 -1.27 2.46 -4.31
C GLY A 376 -2.12 3.37 -3.44
N VAL A 377 -1.79 3.44 -2.15
CA VAL A 377 -2.47 4.34 -1.21
C VAL A 377 -2.33 5.78 -1.69
N ASN A 378 -3.45 6.44 -1.79
CA ASN A 378 -3.58 7.83 -2.23
C ASN A 378 -4.71 8.52 -1.45
N LEU A 379 -5.01 9.77 -1.76
CA LEU A 379 -6.04 10.51 -1.04
C LEU A 379 -7.45 9.89 -1.19
N ASP A 380 -7.76 9.34 -2.37
CA ASP A 380 -9.04 8.67 -2.62
C ASP A 380 -9.22 7.40 -1.77
N SER A 381 -8.12 6.78 -1.32
CA SER A 381 -8.16 5.62 -0.42
C SER A 381 -8.84 5.92 0.92
N TYR A 382 -8.81 7.20 1.36
CA TYR A 382 -9.39 7.70 2.60
C TYR A 382 -10.74 8.39 2.41
N ASN A 383 -11.24 8.46 1.18
CA ASN A 383 -12.47 9.14 0.84
C ASN A 383 -13.52 8.20 0.25
N ARG A 384 -14.78 8.61 0.43
CA ARG A 384 -15.93 8.03 -0.28
C ARG A 384 -16.52 9.10 -1.17
N LYS A 385 -16.83 8.76 -2.40
CA LYS A 385 -17.52 9.65 -3.34
C LYS A 385 -19.00 9.36 -3.30
N ILE A 386 -19.79 10.28 -2.75
CA ILE A 386 -21.25 10.18 -2.62
C ILE A 386 -21.86 10.94 -3.80
N THR A 387 -22.76 10.28 -4.51
CA THR A 387 -23.50 10.90 -5.61
C THR A 387 -24.71 11.67 -5.09
N PHE A 388 -24.93 12.83 -5.68
CA PHE A 388 -26.09 13.67 -5.43
C PHE A 388 -26.83 13.88 -6.74
N GLN A 389 -28.18 13.93 -6.67
CA GLN A 389 -29.05 14.16 -7.79
C GLN A 389 -30.12 15.17 -7.37
N HIS A 390 -30.36 16.15 -8.22
CA HIS A 390 -31.43 17.13 -8.05
C HIS A 390 -32.27 17.17 -9.32
N LEU A 391 -33.59 16.98 -9.17
CA LEU A 391 -34.55 17.05 -10.23
C LEU A 391 -35.52 18.20 -9.93
N THR A 392 -35.79 19.01 -10.95
CA THR A 392 -36.89 19.96 -10.96
C THR A 392 -38.12 19.31 -11.60
N ALA A 393 -39.28 19.99 -11.58
CA ALA A 393 -40.46 19.54 -12.34
C ALA A 393 -40.17 19.36 -13.86
N GLN A 394 -39.30 20.23 -14.41
CA GLN A 394 -38.81 20.08 -15.77
C GLN A 394 -37.97 18.79 -15.93
N GLY A 395 -37.12 18.49 -14.94
CA GLY A 395 -36.33 17.25 -14.93
C GLY A 395 -37.20 16.01 -14.91
N VAL A 396 -38.25 16.00 -14.10
CA VAL A 396 -39.26 14.92 -14.10
C VAL A 396 -39.91 14.78 -15.48
N SER A 397 -40.29 15.89 -16.10
CA SER A 397 -40.89 15.85 -17.46
C SER A 397 -39.90 15.36 -18.52
N SER A 398 -38.61 15.68 -18.36
CA SER A 398 -37.56 15.31 -19.31
C SER A 398 -37.27 13.81 -19.34
N ILE A 399 -37.22 13.15 -18.18
CA ILE A 399 -36.79 11.74 -18.06
C ILE A 399 -37.89 10.79 -17.60
N GLY A 400 -39.03 11.32 -17.10
CA GLY A 400 -40.04 10.51 -16.40
C GLY A 400 -40.59 9.37 -17.23
N LYS A 401 -40.92 9.61 -18.52
CA LYS A 401 -41.39 8.56 -19.42
C LYS A 401 -40.36 7.42 -19.58
N ALA A 402 -39.08 7.77 -19.73
CA ALA A 402 -38.04 6.77 -19.88
C ALA A 402 -37.90 5.93 -18.62
N VAL A 403 -37.91 6.56 -17.42
CA VAL A 403 -37.83 5.86 -16.14
C VAL A 403 -39.00 4.89 -15.95
N VAL A 404 -40.23 5.34 -16.25
CA VAL A 404 -41.44 4.49 -16.15
C VAL A 404 -41.32 3.31 -17.11
N THR A 405 -40.99 3.56 -18.38
CA THR A 405 -40.86 2.49 -19.38
C THR A 405 -39.80 1.45 -18.99
N MET A 406 -38.64 1.89 -18.50
CA MET A 406 -37.58 0.97 -18.07
C MET A 406 -38.03 0.13 -16.88
N ALA A 407 -38.58 0.77 -15.83
CA ALA A 407 -39.01 0.09 -14.63
C ALA A 407 -40.12 -0.94 -14.90
N GLU A 408 -41.06 -0.63 -15.78
CA GLU A 408 -42.11 -1.58 -16.21
C GLU A 408 -41.54 -2.80 -16.93
N ASN A 409 -40.56 -2.59 -17.84
CA ASN A 409 -39.89 -3.68 -18.54
C ASN A 409 -38.99 -4.53 -17.64
N GLU A 410 -38.50 -3.97 -16.53
CA GLU A 410 -37.80 -4.70 -15.46
C GLU A 410 -38.80 -5.35 -14.47
N GLN A 411 -40.10 -5.21 -14.65
CA GLN A 411 -41.16 -5.67 -13.77
C GLN A 411 -41.11 -5.06 -12.36
N LEU A 412 -40.61 -3.84 -12.25
CA LEU A 412 -40.47 -3.07 -11.01
C LEU A 412 -41.55 -1.98 -10.92
N GLU A 413 -42.81 -2.40 -10.73
CA GLU A 413 -43.96 -1.51 -10.73
C GLU A 413 -43.91 -0.40 -9.67
N ALA A 414 -43.37 -0.68 -8.50
CA ALA A 414 -43.18 0.34 -7.46
C ALA A 414 -42.21 1.45 -7.89
N HIS A 415 -41.18 1.13 -8.66
CA HIS A 415 -40.23 2.11 -9.22
C HIS A 415 -40.94 2.96 -10.31
N ALA A 416 -41.71 2.32 -11.20
CA ALA A 416 -42.49 3.02 -12.18
C ALA A 416 -43.48 3.99 -11.52
N ASN A 417 -44.20 3.55 -10.51
CA ASN A 417 -45.16 4.35 -9.77
C ASN A 417 -44.49 5.53 -9.03
N ALA A 418 -43.29 5.31 -8.45
CA ALA A 418 -42.57 6.39 -7.80
C ALA A 418 -42.27 7.58 -8.73
N MET A 419 -42.05 7.32 -10.03
CA MET A 419 -41.91 8.37 -11.00
C MET A 419 -43.27 8.93 -11.47
N ARG A 420 -44.28 8.06 -11.73
CA ARG A 420 -45.61 8.48 -12.20
C ARG A 420 -46.29 9.50 -11.28
N VAL A 421 -46.22 9.29 -9.97
CA VAL A 421 -46.84 10.21 -8.98
C VAL A 421 -46.15 11.57 -8.91
N ARG A 422 -45.05 11.78 -9.60
CA ARG A 422 -44.32 13.04 -9.71
C ARG A 422 -44.46 13.72 -11.06
N MET A 423 -44.99 13.00 -12.02
CA MET A 423 -45.28 13.51 -13.36
C MET A 423 -46.59 14.28 -13.40
#